data_a874e1cd442e4da1eb97f38cdfe272f8
#
_entry.id   a874e1cd442e4da1eb97f38cdfe272f8
#
_cell.length_a   1.000
_cell.length_b   1.000
_cell.length_c   1.000
_cell.angle_alpha   90.00
_cell.angle_beta   90.00
_cell.angle_gamma   90.00
#
_symmetry.space_group_name_H-M   'P 1'
#
loop_
_entity.id
_entity.type
_entity.pdbx_description
1 polymer ?
#
loop_
_entity_poly.entity_id
_entity_poly.type
_entity_poly.pdbx_seq_one_letter_code
_entity_poly.pdbx_strand_id
1 'polypeptide(L)'
;MTAEDVRWQQRLANYQRARVQLQAAVDLQSGRPLSDLEQQGLIQAFEFTHELAWNVMKDYFVYQGQSDIAGSRDATRAAFAVQLIEDGEGWMEMITSRNQSSHTYNRATAEAIMQRVTRQYAALFAKFEQRMVALQTKAAEGLGGVDG
;
A
#
# COMPACT_ATOMS: atom_id res chain seq x y z
N MET A 1 19.45 15.41 -7.40
CA MET A 1 18.14 14.82 -7.05
C MET A 1 17.08 15.32 -8.03
N THR A 2 16.39 14.42 -8.70
CA THR A 2 15.37 14.77 -9.68
C THR A 2 13.99 14.96 -9.03
N ALA A 3 13.04 15.53 -9.77
CA ALA A 3 11.65 15.61 -9.30
C ALA A 3 11.05 14.23 -9.05
N GLU A 4 11.42 13.23 -9.85
CA GLU A 4 10.97 11.85 -9.70
C GLU A 4 11.50 11.21 -8.41
N ASP A 5 12.76 11.49 -8.04
CA ASP A 5 13.34 11.02 -6.78
C ASP A 5 12.53 11.50 -5.58
N VAL A 6 12.21 12.80 -5.60
CA VAL A 6 11.46 13.42 -4.50
C VAL A 6 10.02 12.90 -4.48
N ARG A 7 9.41 12.73 -5.66
CA ARG A 7 8.00 12.36 -5.77
C ARG A 7 7.72 11.00 -5.14
N TRP A 8 8.50 9.96 -5.49
CA TRP A 8 8.21 8.64 -4.94
C TRP A 8 8.47 8.57 -3.44
N GLN A 9 9.47 9.31 -2.95
CA GLN A 9 9.78 9.36 -1.51
C GLN A 9 8.71 10.12 -0.73
N GLN A 10 8.18 11.22 -1.28
CA GLN A 10 7.06 11.93 -0.66
C GLN A 10 5.80 11.06 -0.64
N ARG A 11 5.55 10.32 -1.72
CA ARG A 11 4.43 9.39 -1.79
C ARG A 11 4.59 8.28 -0.76
N LEU A 12 5.80 7.77 -0.59
CA LEU A 12 6.09 6.77 0.43
C LEU A 12 5.79 7.30 1.83
N ALA A 13 6.17 8.53 2.14
CA ALA A 13 5.86 9.14 3.44
C ALA A 13 4.34 9.24 3.68
N ASN A 14 3.57 9.60 2.65
CA ASN A 14 2.12 9.64 2.74
C ASN A 14 1.53 8.24 2.96
N TYR A 15 2.07 7.25 2.25
CA TYR A 15 1.69 5.84 2.42
C TYR A 15 1.94 5.37 3.86
N GLN A 16 3.10 5.70 4.41
CA GLN A 16 3.44 5.32 5.78
C GLN A 16 2.44 5.89 6.79
N ARG A 17 2.02 7.14 6.61
CA ARG A 17 1.02 7.76 7.48
C ARG A 17 -0.34 7.07 7.37
N ALA A 18 -0.76 6.73 6.15
CA ALA A 18 -2.01 5.99 5.94
C ALA A 18 -1.94 4.60 6.59
N ARG A 19 -0.79 3.93 6.47
CA ARG A 19 -0.61 2.60 7.05
C ARG A 19 -0.69 2.62 8.58
N VAL A 20 -0.17 3.67 9.21
CA VAL A 20 -0.28 3.82 10.68
C VAL A 20 -1.75 3.88 11.10
N GLN A 21 -2.58 4.63 10.37
CA GLN A 21 -4.01 4.72 10.67
C GLN A 21 -4.72 3.38 10.46
N LEU A 22 -4.39 2.68 9.38
CA LEU A 22 -4.96 1.36 9.12
C LEU A 22 -4.58 0.38 10.23
N GLN A 23 -3.32 0.38 10.64
CA GLN A 23 -2.84 -0.51 11.69
C GLN A 23 -3.55 -0.21 13.02
N ALA A 24 -3.79 1.04 13.33
CA ALA A 24 -4.54 1.42 14.54
C ALA A 24 -5.96 0.83 14.52
N ALA A 25 -6.63 0.86 13.37
CA ALA A 25 -7.96 0.27 13.23
C ALA A 25 -7.92 -1.25 13.37
N VAL A 26 -6.90 -1.90 12.78
CA VAL A 26 -6.70 -3.35 12.89
C VAL A 26 -6.45 -3.74 14.36
N ASP A 27 -5.62 -2.98 15.05
CA ASP A 27 -5.31 -3.24 16.46
C ASP A 27 -6.55 -3.08 17.34
N LEU A 28 -7.37 -2.08 17.05
CA LEU A 28 -8.63 -1.86 17.77
C LEU A 28 -9.58 -3.04 17.59
N GLN A 29 -9.70 -3.55 16.36
CA GLN A 29 -10.53 -4.71 16.04
C GLN A 29 -10.07 -5.95 16.79
N SER A 30 -8.78 -6.10 17.02
CA SER A 30 -8.22 -7.24 17.75
C SER A 30 -8.64 -7.26 19.21
N GLY A 31 -8.95 -6.09 19.78
CA GLY A 31 -9.31 -5.98 21.19
C GLY A 31 -10.80 -6.06 21.48
N ARG A 32 -11.65 -5.70 20.52
CA ARG A 32 -13.11 -5.71 20.69
C ARG A 32 -13.81 -5.55 19.34
N PRO A 33 -15.10 -5.88 19.25
CA PRO A 33 -15.87 -5.58 18.03
C PRO A 33 -15.89 -4.09 17.73
N LEU A 34 -15.82 -3.72 16.46
CA LEU A 34 -15.90 -2.34 16.03
C LEU A 34 -17.34 -1.89 15.91
N SER A 35 -17.60 -0.62 16.25
CA SER A 35 -18.88 0.03 15.93
C SER A 35 -19.01 0.18 14.40
N ASP A 36 -20.23 0.47 13.95
CA ASP A 36 -20.48 0.70 12.51
C ASP A 36 -19.60 1.83 11.96
N LEU A 37 -19.44 2.91 12.71
CA LEU A 37 -18.60 4.02 12.32
C LEU A 37 -17.12 3.61 12.24
N GLU A 38 -16.65 2.83 13.20
CA GLU A 38 -15.28 2.32 13.22
C GLU A 38 -15.01 1.36 12.06
N GLN A 39 -16.00 0.52 11.71
CA GLN A 39 -15.90 -0.37 10.56
C GLN A 39 -15.73 0.43 9.27
N GLN A 40 -16.51 1.48 9.09
CA GLN A 40 -16.37 2.38 7.95
C GLN A 40 -14.99 3.03 7.91
N GLY A 41 -14.48 3.42 9.08
CA GLY A 41 -13.14 4.00 9.20
C GLY A 41 -12.05 3.02 8.80
N LEU A 42 -12.16 1.76 9.20
CA LEU A 42 -11.20 0.73 8.81
C LEU A 42 -11.20 0.51 7.31
N ILE A 43 -12.38 0.40 6.70
CA ILE A 43 -12.51 0.19 5.25
C ILE A 43 -11.96 1.38 4.49
N GLN A 44 -12.26 2.60 4.93
CA GLN A 44 -11.73 3.82 4.31
C GLN A 44 -10.20 3.89 4.43
N ALA A 45 -9.65 3.52 5.58
CA ALA A 45 -8.20 3.47 5.77
C ALA A 45 -7.55 2.45 4.83
N PHE A 46 -8.20 1.30 4.62
CA PHE A 46 -7.75 0.32 3.65
C PHE A 46 -7.73 0.92 2.23
N GLU A 47 -8.81 1.61 1.84
CA GLU A 47 -8.90 2.23 0.52
C GLU A 47 -7.78 3.23 0.29
N PHE A 48 -7.53 4.11 1.25
CA PHE A 48 -6.45 5.10 1.17
C PHE A 48 -5.08 4.44 1.13
N THR A 49 -4.86 3.43 1.96
CA THR A 49 -3.57 2.74 2.02
C THR A 49 -3.26 2.06 0.70
N HIS A 50 -4.23 1.36 0.13
CA HIS A 50 -4.05 0.69 -1.16
C HIS A 50 -3.79 1.71 -2.28
N GLU A 51 -4.56 2.79 -2.32
CA GLU A 51 -4.39 3.85 -3.32
C GLU A 51 -2.97 4.42 -3.27
N LEU A 52 -2.50 4.74 -2.08
CA LEU A 52 -1.15 5.27 -1.92
C LEU A 52 -0.08 4.24 -2.24
N ALA A 53 -0.32 2.97 -1.89
CA ALA A 53 0.65 1.91 -2.16
C ALA A 53 0.94 1.77 -3.66
N TRP A 54 -0.11 1.64 -4.49
CA TRP A 54 0.14 1.47 -5.92
C TRP A 54 0.66 2.74 -6.57
N ASN A 55 0.35 3.91 -6.03
CA ASN A 55 0.94 5.17 -6.48
C ASN A 55 2.43 5.27 -6.12
N VAL A 56 2.85 4.73 -4.97
CA VAL A 56 4.28 4.59 -4.66
C VAL A 56 4.96 3.73 -5.72
N MET A 57 4.35 2.59 -6.08
CA MET A 57 4.89 1.70 -7.13
C MET A 57 5.05 2.47 -8.44
N LYS A 58 4.00 3.17 -8.88
CA LYS A 58 4.01 3.93 -10.12
C LYS A 58 5.10 4.99 -10.12
N ASP A 59 5.16 5.79 -9.06
CA ASP A 59 6.15 6.88 -8.96
C ASP A 59 7.56 6.33 -8.89
N TYR A 60 7.77 5.19 -8.23
CA TYR A 60 9.07 4.51 -8.19
C TYR A 60 9.50 4.05 -9.58
N PHE A 61 8.56 3.50 -10.37
CA PHE A 61 8.87 3.10 -11.75
C PHE A 61 9.19 4.30 -12.64
N VAL A 62 8.52 5.43 -12.47
CA VAL A 62 8.87 6.67 -13.17
C VAL A 62 10.30 7.07 -12.84
N TYR A 63 10.67 7.01 -11.56
CA TYR A 63 12.03 7.25 -11.10
C TYR A 63 13.03 6.29 -11.78
N GLN A 64 12.63 5.04 -12.03
CA GLN A 64 13.47 4.05 -12.72
C GLN A 64 13.45 4.20 -14.25
N GLY A 65 12.73 5.18 -14.78
CA GLY A 65 12.67 5.43 -16.22
C GLY A 65 11.51 4.74 -16.92
N GLN A 66 10.57 4.14 -16.19
CA GLN A 66 9.42 3.46 -16.76
C GLN A 66 8.15 4.26 -16.48
N SER A 67 7.55 4.84 -17.52
CA SER A 67 6.41 5.74 -17.37
C SER A 67 5.11 5.21 -17.99
N ASP A 68 5.04 3.94 -18.32
CA ASP A 68 3.90 3.31 -19.01
C ASP A 68 2.94 2.58 -18.06
N ILE A 69 3.04 2.83 -16.76
CA ILE A 69 2.14 2.22 -15.76
C ILE A 69 0.79 2.95 -15.82
N ALA A 70 -0.26 2.23 -16.20
CA ALA A 70 -1.57 2.83 -16.44
C ALA A 70 -2.49 2.86 -15.23
N GLY A 71 -2.33 1.92 -14.28
CA GLY A 71 -3.21 1.85 -13.11
C GLY A 71 -2.74 0.81 -12.11
N SER A 72 -3.61 0.48 -11.16
CA SER A 72 -3.24 -0.40 -10.05
C SER A 72 -2.86 -1.82 -10.49
N ARG A 73 -3.52 -2.37 -11.50
CA ARG A 73 -3.17 -3.72 -11.99
C ARG A 73 -1.80 -3.73 -12.65
N ASP A 74 -1.53 -2.74 -13.49
CA ASP A 74 -0.22 -2.63 -14.14
C ASP A 74 0.89 -2.43 -13.11
N ALA A 75 0.65 -1.54 -12.13
CA ALA A 75 1.60 -1.29 -11.07
C ALA A 75 1.89 -2.57 -10.28
N THR A 76 0.86 -3.33 -9.95
CA THR A 76 0.99 -4.58 -9.21
C THR A 76 1.78 -5.62 -9.99
N ARG A 77 1.47 -5.80 -11.27
CA ARG A 77 2.21 -6.74 -12.13
C ARG A 77 3.68 -6.37 -12.25
N ALA A 78 3.95 -5.09 -12.48
CA ALA A 78 5.32 -4.60 -12.61
C ALA A 78 6.08 -4.76 -11.28
N ALA A 79 5.44 -4.46 -10.17
CA ALA A 79 6.03 -4.58 -8.84
C ALA A 79 6.38 -6.04 -8.52
N PHE A 80 5.50 -6.97 -8.87
CA PHE A 80 5.76 -8.40 -8.68
C PHE A 80 6.92 -8.88 -9.55
N ALA A 81 6.98 -8.41 -10.80
CA ALA A 81 8.03 -8.83 -11.74
C ALA A 81 9.44 -8.46 -11.25
N VAL A 82 9.57 -7.35 -10.53
CA VAL A 82 10.87 -6.89 -10.00
C VAL A 82 10.99 -7.07 -8.49
N GLN A 83 10.05 -7.81 -7.89
CA GLN A 83 10.09 -8.19 -6.47
C GLN A 83 10.00 -7.01 -5.49
N LEU A 84 9.28 -5.95 -5.86
CA LEU A 84 8.85 -4.96 -4.88
C LEU A 84 7.79 -5.54 -3.95
N ILE A 85 7.03 -6.51 -4.46
CA ILE A 85 6.07 -7.31 -3.69
C ILE A 85 6.34 -8.78 -3.98
N GLU A 86 6.04 -9.65 -3.02
CA GLU A 86 6.26 -11.09 -3.14
C GLU A 86 4.96 -11.86 -3.41
N ASP A 87 3.85 -11.42 -2.80
CA ASP A 87 2.55 -12.09 -2.94
C ASP A 87 1.71 -11.39 -4.00
N GLY A 88 1.97 -11.70 -5.26
CA GLY A 88 1.24 -11.10 -6.39
C GLY A 88 -0.25 -11.40 -6.36
N GLU A 89 -0.65 -12.63 -5.97
CA GLU A 89 -2.06 -13.01 -5.85
C GLU A 89 -2.78 -12.20 -4.77
N GLY A 90 -2.15 -12.05 -3.61
CA GLY A 90 -2.71 -11.28 -2.52
C GLY A 90 -2.92 -9.82 -2.91
N TRP A 91 -1.97 -9.24 -3.62
CA TRP A 91 -2.10 -7.86 -4.10
C TRP A 91 -3.18 -7.71 -5.18
N MET A 92 -3.33 -8.70 -6.05
CA MET A 92 -4.44 -8.70 -7.02
C MET A 92 -5.80 -8.82 -6.31
N GLU A 93 -5.86 -9.62 -5.27
CA GLU A 93 -7.07 -9.75 -4.43
C GLU A 93 -7.42 -8.44 -3.74
N MET A 94 -6.42 -7.64 -3.32
CA MET A 94 -6.67 -6.30 -2.78
C MET A 94 -7.43 -5.41 -3.77
N ILE A 95 -7.09 -5.49 -5.05
CA ILE A 95 -7.77 -4.72 -6.10
C ILE A 95 -9.25 -5.12 -6.15
N THR A 96 -9.54 -6.41 -6.09
CA THR A 96 -10.92 -6.91 -6.04
C THR A 96 -11.64 -6.39 -4.81
N SER A 97 -11.02 -6.47 -3.63
CA SER A 97 -11.60 -5.95 -2.39
C SER A 97 -11.81 -4.45 -2.46
N ARG A 98 -10.87 -3.71 -3.06
CA ARG A 98 -11.00 -2.26 -3.25
C ARG A 98 -12.20 -1.91 -4.12
N ASN A 99 -12.43 -2.70 -5.18
CA ASN A 99 -13.60 -2.50 -6.05
C ASN A 99 -14.90 -2.82 -5.31
N GLN A 100 -14.89 -3.81 -4.42
CA GLN A 100 -16.05 -4.18 -3.61
C GLN A 100 -16.32 -3.21 -2.46
N SER A 101 -15.34 -2.40 -2.09
CA SER A 101 -15.47 -1.50 -0.93
C SER A 101 -16.52 -0.41 -1.12
N SER A 102 -16.98 -0.17 -2.35
CA SER A 102 -18.11 0.72 -2.63
C SER A 102 -19.47 0.11 -2.31
N HIS A 103 -19.51 -1.18 -1.97
CA HIS A 103 -20.74 -1.94 -1.68
C HIS A 103 -20.82 -2.35 -0.20
N THR A 104 -20.24 -1.59 0.70
CA THR A 104 -20.18 -1.93 2.13
C THR A 104 -21.48 -1.65 2.86
N TYR A 105 -22.50 -1.12 2.17
CA TYR A 105 -23.88 -1.16 2.66
C TYR A 105 -24.34 -2.61 2.89
N ASN A 106 -23.75 -3.57 2.21
CA ASN A 106 -23.95 -5.00 2.44
C ASN A 106 -23.02 -5.44 3.56
N ARG A 107 -23.60 -5.88 4.69
CA ARG A 107 -22.83 -6.26 5.89
C ARG A 107 -21.85 -7.39 5.61
N ALA A 108 -22.27 -8.39 4.85
CA ALA A 108 -21.39 -9.53 4.52
C ALA A 108 -20.16 -9.08 3.74
N THR A 109 -20.33 -8.15 2.80
CA THR A 109 -19.23 -7.58 2.03
C THR A 109 -18.27 -6.81 2.94
N ALA A 110 -18.81 -5.96 3.82
CA ALA A 110 -18.02 -5.18 4.77
C ALA A 110 -17.20 -6.11 5.69
N GLU A 111 -17.83 -7.13 6.25
CA GLU A 111 -17.16 -8.10 7.14
C GLU A 111 -16.06 -8.87 6.42
N ALA A 112 -16.31 -9.29 5.18
CA ALA A 112 -15.32 -10.02 4.38
C ALA A 112 -14.09 -9.15 4.12
N ILE A 113 -14.28 -7.89 3.77
CA ILE A 113 -13.16 -6.95 3.54
C ILE A 113 -12.37 -6.77 4.83
N MET A 114 -13.05 -6.49 5.95
CA MET A 114 -12.38 -6.29 7.24
C MET A 114 -11.55 -7.50 7.65
N GLN A 115 -12.07 -8.72 7.45
CA GLN A 115 -11.33 -9.93 7.76
C GLN A 115 -10.09 -10.10 6.90
N ARG A 116 -10.19 -9.80 5.60
CA ARG A 116 -9.04 -9.88 4.70
C ARG A 116 -7.98 -8.83 5.06
N VAL A 117 -8.39 -7.64 5.42
CA VAL A 117 -7.46 -6.60 5.88
C VAL A 117 -6.69 -7.09 7.11
N THR A 118 -7.42 -7.59 8.10
CA THR A 118 -6.82 -8.02 9.36
C THR A 118 -5.91 -9.24 9.19
N ARG A 119 -6.36 -10.23 8.42
CA ARG A 119 -5.66 -11.52 8.30
C ARG A 119 -4.54 -11.51 7.27
N GLN A 120 -4.63 -10.67 6.24
CA GLN A 120 -3.72 -10.75 5.11
C GLN A 120 -3.17 -9.39 4.68
N TYR A 121 -4.01 -8.41 4.39
CA TYR A 121 -3.58 -7.18 3.73
C TYR A 121 -2.67 -6.30 4.60
N ALA A 122 -2.95 -6.23 5.89
CA ALA A 122 -2.11 -5.44 6.80
C ALA A 122 -0.66 -5.91 6.77
N ALA A 123 -0.44 -7.22 6.74
CA ALA A 123 0.91 -7.80 6.67
C ALA A 123 1.56 -7.52 5.31
N LEU A 124 0.80 -7.60 4.22
CA LEU A 124 1.32 -7.30 2.87
C LEU A 124 1.74 -5.83 2.77
N PHE A 125 0.95 -4.93 3.31
CA PHE A 125 1.29 -3.51 3.36
C PHE A 125 2.56 -3.26 4.17
N ALA A 126 2.72 -3.95 5.30
CA ALA A 126 3.91 -3.82 6.13
C ALA A 126 5.17 -4.28 5.41
N LYS A 127 5.10 -5.40 4.70
CA LYS A 127 6.23 -5.91 3.91
C LYS A 127 6.60 -4.96 2.78
N PHE A 128 5.61 -4.39 2.10
CA PHE A 128 5.85 -3.42 1.04
C PHE A 128 6.56 -2.18 1.58
N GLU A 129 6.12 -1.67 2.72
CA GLU A 129 6.78 -0.54 3.37
C GLU A 129 8.25 -0.85 3.66
N GLN A 130 8.52 -2.01 4.25
CA GLN A 130 9.90 -2.42 4.55
C GLN A 130 10.76 -2.46 3.29
N ARG A 131 10.23 -2.98 2.19
CA ARG A 131 10.94 -3.05 0.92
C ARG A 131 11.26 -1.67 0.39
N MET A 132 10.27 -0.77 0.39
CA MET A 132 10.46 0.58 -0.14
C MET A 132 11.38 1.43 0.73
N VAL A 133 11.31 1.27 2.06
CA VAL A 133 12.23 1.95 2.98
C VAL A 133 13.66 1.47 2.74
N ALA A 134 13.87 0.18 2.51
CA ALA A 134 15.20 -0.36 2.19
C ALA A 134 15.75 0.23 0.90
N LEU A 135 14.89 0.41 -0.12
CA LEU A 135 15.30 1.03 -1.38
C LEU A 135 15.62 2.51 -1.20
N GLN A 136 14.88 3.21 -0.37
CA GLN A 136 15.14 4.61 -0.04
C GLN A 136 16.48 4.77 0.67
N THR A 137 16.78 3.90 1.62
CA THR A 137 18.05 3.89 2.34
C THR A 137 19.21 3.60 1.38
N LYS A 138 19.04 2.61 0.49
CA LYS A 138 20.06 2.25 -0.49
C LYS A 138 20.35 3.41 -1.44
N ALA A 139 19.32 4.14 -1.87
CA ALA A 139 19.48 5.30 -2.75
C ALA A 139 20.28 6.41 -2.04
N ALA A 140 20.00 6.66 -0.75
CA ALA A 140 20.74 7.63 0.04
C ALA A 140 22.20 7.22 0.23
N GLU A 141 22.48 5.94 0.50
CA GLU A 141 23.82 5.40 0.62
C GLU A 141 24.61 5.50 -0.69
N GLY A 142 23.92 5.21 -1.82
CA GLY A 142 24.52 5.34 -3.15
C GLY A 142 24.95 6.77 -3.45
N LEU A 143 24.13 7.75 -3.10
CA LEU A 143 24.46 9.17 -3.26
C LEU A 143 25.62 9.57 -2.35
N GLY A 144 25.64 9.08 -1.12
CA GLY A 144 26.75 9.34 -0.19
C GLY A 144 28.06 8.69 -0.65
N GLY A 145 27.99 7.50 -1.25
CA GLY A 145 29.14 6.80 -1.80
C GLY A 145 29.78 7.49 -2.99
N VAL A 146 28.99 8.19 -3.79
CA VAL A 146 29.50 8.93 -4.96
C VAL A 146 30.31 10.15 -4.53
N ASP A 147 29.95 10.78 -3.42
CA ASP A 147 30.62 11.96 -2.91
C ASP A 147 31.87 11.64 -2.10
N GLY A 148 32.05 10.40 -1.79
CA GLY A 148 33.25 9.94 -1.10
C GLY A 148 34.39 9.64 -2.05
#